data_d2619ee13965f5bd3befa7987fc9b3c9
#
_entry.id   d2619ee13965f5bd3befa7987fc9b3c9
#
_cell.length_a   1.000
_cell.length_b   1.000
_cell.length_c   1.000
_cell.angle_alpha   90.00
_cell.angle_beta   90.00
_cell.angle_gamma   90.00
#
_symmetry.space_group_name_H-M   'P 1'
#
loop_
_entity.id
_entity.type
_entity.pdbx_description
1 polymer ?
#
loop_
_entity_poly.entity_id
_entity_poly.type
_entity_poly.pdbx_seq_one_letter_code
_entity_poly.pdbx_strand_id
1 'polypeptide(L)'
;MNESLPIWDIHGEITDTLAVHDRLVLTAPTGSGKSTQAPQIILDDVLCDGGKVVVLQPRRVAARSLARRVAWERSAKLGGEVGYQVRFENHTGPETKIEFITEGVLLRRLQDDPQLAGVSAVLFDEFHERNLMSDLALGLVKLLQCAGRADLKLVVMSATIETGPVARYLGQADDDPCRVLASDGRAFPVDIRYGQYLNRDPVTEQAAGAVEQILRNNSRGDILIFMPGMGEIHGTMSAISRRRLPEPVELIPLHGDLPPADQDRAFAGSDRRKIV
;
A
#
# COMPACT_ATOMS: atom_id res chain seq x y z
N MET A 1 -5.10 16.59 -7.30
CA MET A 1 -5.02 15.87 -6.01
C MET A 1 -6.43 15.70 -5.45
N ASN A 2 -6.71 14.61 -4.73
CA ASN A 2 -8.06 14.39 -4.19
C ASN A 2 -8.10 14.85 -2.72
N GLU A 3 -8.25 16.16 -2.51
CA GLU A 3 -8.26 16.84 -1.20
C GLU A 3 -9.42 16.41 -0.29
N SER A 4 -10.33 15.55 -0.78
CA SER A 4 -11.43 15.00 0.03
C SER A 4 -11.02 13.79 0.88
N LEU A 5 -9.77 13.28 0.74
CA LEU A 5 -9.28 12.14 1.51
C LEU A 5 -8.84 12.58 2.91
N PRO A 6 -9.11 11.77 3.95
CA PRO A 6 -8.84 12.15 5.34
C PRO A 6 -7.40 12.56 5.66
N ILE A 7 -6.41 12.09 4.90
CA ILE A 7 -5.02 12.47 5.10
C ILE A 7 -4.78 13.97 4.91
N TRP A 8 -5.62 14.65 4.11
CA TRP A 8 -5.53 16.09 3.88
C TRP A 8 -5.94 16.92 5.09
N ASP A 9 -6.72 16.35 6.02
CA ASP A 9 -7.11 17.03 7.26
C ASP A 9 -5.87 17.32 8.15
N ILE A 10 -4.80 16.54 8.01
CA ILE A 10 -3.53 16.71 8.75
C ILE A 10 -2.36 17.17 7.86
N HIS A 11 -2.64 17.66 6.65
CA HIS A 11 -1.62 18.12 5.69
C HIS A 11 -0.66 19.15 6.31
N GLY A 12 -1.21 20.20 6.95
CA GLY A 12 -0.39 21.23 7.61
C GLY A 12 0.50 20.67 8.72
N GLU A 13 -0.03 19.74 9.52
CA GLU A 13 0.78 19.10 10.56
C GLU A 13 1.92 18.25 10.02
N ILE A 14 1.71 17.57 8.88
CA ILE A 14 2.77 16.80 8.19
C ILE A 14 3.87 17.74 7.71
N THR A 15 3.51 18.83 7.03
CA THR A 15 4.47 19.79 6.47
C THR A 15 5.24 20.52 7.57
N ASP A 16 4.55 21.02 8.61
CA ASP A 16 5.16 21.71 9.73
C ASP A 16 6.11 20.79 10.52
N THR A 17 5.69 19.53 10.74
CA THR A 17 6.52 18.55 11.44
C THR A 17 7.79 18.24 10.65
N LEU A 18 7.67 17.96 9.35
CA LEU A 18 8.82 17.62 8.52
C LEU A 18 9.71 18.82 8.17
N ALA A 19 9.22 20.06 8.32
CA ALA A 19 10.06 21.26 8.21
C ALA A 19 11.07 21.37 9.37
N VAL A 20 10.71 20.87 10.57
CA VAL A 20 11.54 20.97 11.79
C VAL A 20 12.23 19.65 12.14
N HIS A 21 11.59 18.52 11.82
CA HIS A 21 12.05 17.17 12.16
C HIS A 21 12.36 16.36 10.91
N ASP A 22 13.31 15.43 11.01
CA ASP A 22 13.67 14.53 9.90
C ASP A 22 12.93 13.19 9.95
N ARG A 23 12.14 12.97 11.01
CA ARG A 23 11.42 11.71 11.24
C ARG A 23 9.97 11.96 11.62
N LEU A 24 9.08 11.11 11.10
CA LEU A 24 7.66 11.18 11.37
C LEU A 24 7.06 9.77 11.36
N VAL A 25 6.17 9.49 12.31
CA VAL A 25 5.27 8.33 12.26
C VAL A 25 3.87 8.82 11.90
N LEU A 26 3.30 8.26 10.85
CA LEU A 26 1.98 8.64 10.33
C LEU A 26 1.01 7.47 10.47
N THR A 27 -0.05 7.64 11.24
CA THR A 27 -1.10 6.63 11.36
C THR A 27 -2.37 7.09 10.68
N ALA A 28 -2.93 6.21 9.87
CA ALA A 28 -4.21 6.46 9.23
C ALA A 28 -4.84 5.15 8.78
N PRO A 29 -6.16 4.97 8.91
CA PRO A 29 -6.85 3.78 8.46
C PRO A 29 -6.65 3.54 6.95
N THR A 30 -6.91 2.30 6.52
CA THR A 30 -6.98 1.97 5.09
C THR A 30 -8.02 2.85 4.38
N GLY A 31 -7.70 3.34 3.19
CA GLY A 31 -8.57 4.24 2.44
C GLY A 31 -8.49 5.72 2.82
N SER A 32 -7.69 6.10 3.82
CA SER A 32 -7.45 7.50 4.19
C SER A 32 -6.66 8.30 3.14
N GLY A 33 -6.01 7.63 2.20
CA GLY A 33 -5.13 8.24 1.20
C GLY A 33 -3.65 8.29 1.60
N LYS A 34 -3.24 7.76 2.76
CA LYS A 34 -1.84 7.82 3.22
C LYS A 34 -0.84 7.35 2.16
N SER A 35 -1.08 6.19 1.54
CA SER A 35 -0.17 5.57 0.57
C SER A 35 -0.07 6.33 -0.76
N THR A 36 -1.10 7.07 -1.13
CA THR A 36 -1.13 7.84 -2.38
C THR A 36 -0.82 9.31 -2.20
N GLN A 37 -1.33 9.95 -1.14
CA GLN A 37 -1.21 11.39 -0.96
C GLN A 37 0.04 11.79 -0.17
N ALA A 38 0.43 11.05 0.88
CA ALA A 38 1.61 11.43 1.67
C ALA A 38 2.89 11.57 0.83
N PRO A 39 3.20 10.68 -0.14
CA PRO A 39 4.34 10.89 -1.03
C PRO A 39 4.25 12.17 -1.86
N GLN A 40 3.05 12.56 -2.29
CA GLN A 40 2.81 13.77 -3.07
C GLN A 40 2.97 15.02 -2.20
N ILE A 41 2.37 15.03 -1.01
CA ILE A 41 2.51 16.11 -0.01
C ILE A 41 3.99 16.34 0.31
N ILE A 42 4.73 15.27 0.57
CA ILE A 42 6.15 15.39 0.91
C ILE A 42 6.96 15.93 -0.28
N LEU A 43 6.69 15.46 -1.49
CA LEU A 43 7.40 15.95 -2.68
C LEU A 43 7.11 17.42 -2.93
N ASP A 44 5.83 17.82 -2.88
CA ASP A 44 5.40 19.14 -3.35
C ASP A 44 5.60 20.22 -2.28
N ASP A 45 5.38 19.91 -0.99
CA ASP A 45 5.31 20.91 0.08
C ASP A 45 6.46 20.83 1.11
N VAL A 46 7.21 19.71 1.14
CA VAL A 46 8.35 19.52 2.09
C VAL A 46 9.69 19.60 1.36
N LEU A 47 9.83 18.99 0.17
CA LEU A 47 11.07 18.91 -0.57
C LEU A 47 11.18 20.02 -1.62
N CYS A 48 11.16 21.29 -1.18
CA CYS A 48 11.15 22.46 -2.05
C CYS A 48 12.32 22.54 -3.06
N ASP A 49 13.47 21.95 -2.71
CA ASP A 49 14.70 21.99 -3.54
C ASP A 49 14.81 20.81 -4.51
N GLY A 50 13.76 20.05 -4.65
CA GLY A 50 13.76 18.82 -5.45
C GLY A 50 14.44 17.67 -4.73
N GLY A 51 14.39 16.51 -5.34
CA GLY A 51 14.86 15.27 -4.76
C GLY A 51 13.85 14.17 -5.04
N LYS A 52 14.17 12.96 -4.62
CA LYS A 52 13.33 11.80 -4.86
C LYS A 52 12.68 11.34 -3.56
N VAL A 53 11.38 11.06 -3.63
CA VAL A 53 10.62 10.37 -2.60
C VAL A 53 10.58 8.88 -2.95
N VAL A 54 11.13 8.05 -2.09
CA VAL A 54 11.12 6.59 -2.22
C VAL A 54 10.09 6.01 -1.25
N VAL A 55 9.13 5.25 -1.76
CA VAL A 55 8.05 4.64 -0.98
C VAL A 55 8.21 3.13 -0.98
N LEU A 56 8.45 2.54 0.18
CA LEU A 56 8.56 1.10 0.34
C LEU A 56 7.19 0.47 0.47
N GLN A 57 6.99 -0.60 -0.29
CA GLN A 57 5.78 -1.41 -0.28
C GLN A 57 6.14 -2.87 -0.03
N PRO A 58 5.47 -3.58 0.90
CA PRO A 58 5.80 -4.98 1.19
C PRO A 58 5.44 -5.93 0.03
N ARG A 59 4.56 -5.48 -0.87
CA ARG A 59 4.03 -6.31 -1.95
C ARG A 59 4.26 -5.68 -3.33
N ARG A 60 4.80 -6.47 -4.26
CA ARG A 60 5.05 -6.02 -5.66
C ARG A 60 3.81 -5.48 -6.36
N VAL A 61 2.65 -6.12 -6.13
CA VAL A 61 1.37 -5.67 -6.70
C VAL A 61 1.00 -4.28 -6.18
N ALA A 62 1.17 -4.04 -4.86
CA ALA A 62 0.89 -2.73 -4.26
C ALA A 62 1.80 -1.65 -4.84
N ALA A 63 3.11 -1.89 -4.94
CA ALA A 63 4.05 -0.93 -5.53
C ALA A 63 3.63 -0.52 -6.96
N ARG A 64 3.25 -1.49 -7.81
CA ARG A 64 2.78 -1.21 -9.18
C ARG A 64 1.46 -0.44 -9.23
N SER A 65 0.46 -0.88 -8.46
CA SER A 65 -0.86 -0.26 -8.49
C SER A 65 -0.86 1.14 -7.91
N LEU A 66 -0.11 1.38 -6.83
CA LEU A 66 0.06 2.71 -6.24
C LEU A 66 0.81 3.65 -7.17
N ALA A 67 1.91 3.19 -7.80
CA ALA A 67 2.62 3.99 -8.79
C ALA A 67 1.72 4.41 -9.95
N ARG A 68 0.91 3.49 -10.50
CA ARG A 68 -0.06 3.80 -11.56
C ARG A 68 -1.12 4.80 -11.07
N ARG A 69 -1.63 4.61 -9.86
CA ARG A 69 -2.64 5.49 -9.27
C ARG A 69 -2.11 6.90 -9.09
N VAL A 70 -0.93 7.06 -8.48
CA VAL A 70 -0.31 8.37 -8.26
C VAL A 70 0.08 9.03 -9.59
N ALA A 71 0.60 8.28 -10.57
CA ALA A 71 0.87 8.79 -11.90
C ALA A 71 -0.41 9.34 -12.57
N TRP A 72 -1.53 8.61 -12.46
CA TRP A 72 -2.82 9.07 -12.98
C TRP A 72 -3.31 10.33 -12.26
N GLU A 73 -3.21 10.40 -10.94
CA GLU A 73 -3.61 11.58 -10.16
C GLU A 73 -2.79 12.83 -10.52
N ARG A 74 -1.51 12.64 -10.84
CA ARG A 74 -0.59 13.70 -11.26
C ARG A 74 -0.64 13.98 -12.77
N SER A 75 -1.52 13.31 -13.50
CA SER A 75 -1.58 13.40 -14.97
C SER A 75 -0.24 13.11 -15.64
N ALA A 76 0.58 12.27 -15.01
CA ALA A 76 1.91 11.88 -15.45
C ALA A 76 1.89 10.49 -16.11
N LYS A 77 2.84 10.28 -17.03
CA LYS A 77 3.08 8.94 -17.58
C LYS A 77 3.84 8.09 -16.54
N LEU A 78 3.43 6.84 -16.35
CA LEU A 78 4.18 5.88 -15.53
C LEU A 78 5.60 5.70 -16.08
N GLY A 79 6.62 5.80 -15.21
CA GLY A 79 8.04 5.82 -15.60
C GLY A 79 8.57 7.20 -15.92
N GLY A 80 7.71 8.25 -15.94
CA GLY A 80 8.11 9.66 -15.92
C GLY A 80 8.31 10.15 -14.49
N GLU A 81 7.55 11.17 -14.06
CA GLU A 81 7.62 11.74 -12.70
C GLU A 81 7.33 10.70 -11.60
N VAL A 82 6.44 9.75 -11.86
CA VAL A 82 6.10 8.65 -10.95
C VAL A 82 6.48 7.32 -11.57
N GLY A 83 7.18 6.49 -10.80
CA GLY A 83 7.61 5.18 -11.26
C GLY A 83 7.61 4.14 -10.16
N TYR A 84 7.98 2.92 -10.52
CA TYR A 84 8.20 1.84 -9.56
C TYR A 84 9.36 0.94 -9.96
N GLN A 85 9.96 0.31 -8.97
CA GLN A 85 10.96 -0.73 -9.16
C GLN A 85 10.68 -1.90 -8.22
N VAL A 86 10.46 -3.08 -8.79
CA VAL A 86 10.32 -4.33 -8.05
C VAL A 86 11.27 -5.37 -8.66
N ARG A 87 11.37 -6.53 -8.04
CA ARG A 87 12.24 -7.59 -8.57
C ARG A 87 11.88 -7.91 -10.03
N PHE A 88 12.87 -7.81 -10.91
CA PHE A 88 12.81 -8.03 -12.37
C PHE A 88 12.00 -7.00 -13.18
N GLU A 89 11.45 -5.98 -12.56
CA GLU A 89 10.72 -4.92 -13.26
C GLU A 89 11.21 -3.56 -12.80
N ASN A 90 11.54 -2.68 -13.75
CA ASN A 90 11.93 -1.31 -13.49
C ASN A 90 11.20 -0.38 -14.47
N HIS A 91 10.35 0.48 -13.95
CA HIS A 91 9.62 1.52 -14.65
C HIS A 91 9.92 2.88 -14.01
N THR A 92 11.18 3.27 -14.03
CA THR A 92 11.67 4.57 -13.55
C THR A 92 12.56 5.21 -14.62
N GLY A 93 12.74 6.51 -14.53
CA GLY A 93 13.61 7.29 -15.43
C GLY A 93 14.32 8.42 -14.69
N PRO A 94 15.10 9.22 -15.41
CA PRO A 94 15.82 10.38 -14.83
C PRO A 94 14.87 11.40 -14.18
N GLU A 95 13.66 11.52 -14.73
CA GLU A 95 12.63 12.47 -14.27
C GLU A 95 11.79 11.93 -13.09
N THR A 96 12.06 10.68 -12.64
CA THR A 96 11.24 10.08 -11.57
C THR A 96 11.52 10.76 -10.24
N LYS A 97 10.47 11.33 -9.65
CA LYS A 97 10.46 12.02 -8.37
C LYS A 97 9.79 11.21 -7.25
N ILE A 98 8.74 10.45 -7.58
CA ILE A 98 8.11 9.51 -6.64
C ILE A 98 8.35 8.10 -7.16
N GLU A 99 8.95 7.27 -6.33
CA GLU A 99 9.33 5.91 -6.71
C GLU A 99 8.82 4.89 -5.70
N PHE A 100 7.93 4.00 -6.14
CA PHE A 100 7.45 2.90 -5.32
C PHE A 100 8.33 1.68 -5.49
N ILE A 101 8.90 1.18 -4.40
CA ILE A 101 9.83 0.04 -4.44
C ILE A 101 9.49 -1.00 -3.38
N THR A 102 10.04 -2.20 -3.52
CA THR A 102 10.01 -3.21 -2.44
C THR A 102 11.27 -3.12 -1.58
N GLU A 103 11.20 -3.64 -0.35
CA GLU A 103 12.31 -3.58 0.62
C GLU A 103 13.60 -4.17 0.07
N GLY A 104 13.50 -5.30 -0.65
CA GLY A 104 14.67 -5.93 -1.27
C GLY A 104 15.37 -5.06 -2.32
N VAL A 105 14.63 -4.17 -3.00
CA VAL A 105 15.21 -3.18 -3.92
C VAL A 105 15.95 -2.10 -3.14
N LEU A 106 15.38 -1.59 -2.04
CA LEU A 106 16.08 -0.60 -1.20
C LEU A 106 17.36 -1.19 -0.60
N LEU A 107 17.28 -2.39 -0.03
CA LEU A 107 18.44 -3.04 0.58
C LEU A 107 19.59 -3.23 -0.43
N ARG A 108 19.27 -3.62 -1.66
CA ARG A 108 20.25 -3.71 -2.72
C ARG A 108 20.81 -2.33 -3.10
N ARG A 109 19.94 -1.31 -3.19
CA ARG A 109 20.37 0.07 -3.49
C ARG A 109 21.33 0.59 -2.43
N LEU A 110 21.10 0.32 -1.15
CA LEU A 110 22.00 0.68 -0.05
C LEU A 110 23.38 -0.03 -0.12
N GLN A 111 23.45 -1.21 -0.76
CA GLN A 111 24.72 -1.89 -1.00
C GLN A 111 25.52 -1.23 -2.14
N ASP A 112 24.81 -0.80 -3.20
CA ASP A 112 25.42 -0.19 -4.39
C ASP A 112 25.71 1.30 -4.16
N ASP A 113 24.84 2.01 -3.42
CA ASP A 113 24.96 3.43 -3.02
C ASP A 113 24.56 3.60 -1.54
N PRO A 114 25.54 3.48 -0.62
CA PRO A 114 25.29 3.62 0.82
C PRO A 114 24.78 4.99 1.26
N GLN A 115 24.92 6.02 0.44
CA GLN A 115 24.46 7.37 0.75
C GLN A 115 23.07 7.69 0.21
N LEU A 116 22.46 6.80 -0.59
CA LEU A 116 21.20 7.05 -1.29
C LEU A 116 21.19 8.42 -1.99
N ALA A 117 22.21 8.66 -2.81
CA ALA A 117 22.38 9.94 -3.51
C ALA A 117 21.13 10.29 -4.33
N GLY A 118 20.67 11.55 -4.22
CA GLY A 118 19.46 12.03 -4.91
C GLY A 118 18.13 11.59 -4.26
N VAL A 119 18.14 10.78 -3.19
CA VAL A 119 16.94 10.48 -2.39
C VAL A 119 16.86 11.49 -1.25
N SER A 120 15.71 12.14 -1.11
CA SER A 120 15.46 13.14 -0.07
C SER A 120 14.44 12.68 0.96
N ALA A 121 13.61 11.68 0.64
CA ALA A 121 12.69 11.09 1.58
C ALA A 121 12.53 9.58 1.36
N VAL A 122 12.46 8.82 2.44
CA VAL A 122 12.14 7.38 2.44
C VAL A 122 10.90 7.16 3.31
N LEU A 123 9.85 6.63 2.69
CA LEU A 123 8.57 6.34 3.32
C LEU A 123 8.39 4.81 3.43
N PHE A 124 8.16 4.32 4.62
CA PHE A 124 7.85 2.91 4.89
C PHE A 124 6.34 2.77 4.99
N ASP A 125 5.69 2.23 3.97
CA ASP A 125 4.24 2.02 3.98
C ASP A 125 3.88 0.63 4.51
N GLU A 126 2.66 0.51 5.05
CA GLU A 126 2.12 -0.71 5.66
C GLU A 126 3.07 -1.34 6.70
N PHE A 127 3.81 -0.51 7.45
CA PHE A 127 4.84 -0.97 8.39
C PHE A 127 4.31 -1.87 9.50
N HIS A 128 3.00 -1.83 9.78
CA HIS A 128 2.34 -2.73 10.72
C HIS A 128 2.33 -4.20 10.27
N GLU A 129 2.52 -4.51 8.98
CA GLU A 129 2.66 -5.90 8.52
C GLU A 129 3.94 -6.58 9.04
N ARG A 130 4.90 -5.81 9.51
CA ARG A 130 6.18 -6.22 10.10
C ARG A 130 6.82 -7.43 9.41
N ASN A 131 7.96 -7.22 8.83
CA ASN A 131 8.80 -8.30 8.33
C ASN A 131 10.27 -7.95 8.51
N LEU A 132 11.14 -8.97 8.50
CA LEU A 132 12.56 -8.80 8.73
C LEU A 132 13.22 -7.78 7.78
N MET A 133 12.80 -7.77 6.51
CA MET A 133 13.41 -6.87 5.51
C MET A 133 13.00 -5.42 5.73
N SER A 134 11.74 -5.17 6.10
CA SER A 134 11.27 -3.83 6.47
C SER A 134 11.98 -3.30 7.72
N ASP A 135 12.11 -4.14 8.76
CA ASP A 135 12.79 -3.77 10.01
C ASP A 135 14.28 -3.48 9.76
N LEU A 136 14.94 -4.33 8.96
CA LEU A 136 16.34 -4.13 8.58
C LEU A 136 16.52 -2.84 7.76
N ALA A 137 15.67 -2.62 6.77
CA ALA A 137 15.71 -1.43 5.94
C ALA A 137 15.51 -0.16 6.76
N LEU A 138 14.54 -0.16 7.70
CA LEU A 138 14.31 0.96 8.62
C LEU A 138 15.55 1.24 9.47
N GLY A 139 16.17 0.20 10.02
CA GLY A 139 17.40 0.32 10.81
C GLY A 139 18.54 0.93 10.01
N LEU A 140 18.75 0.48 8.79
CA LEU A 140 19.81 0.98 7.91
C LEU A 140 19.58 2.44 7.49
N VAL A 141 18.34 2.84 7.16
CA VAL A 141 18.02 4.23 6.83
C VAL A 141 18.21 5.14 8.04
N LYS A 142 17.80 4.70 9.25
CA LYS A 142 18.05 5.45 10.48
C LYS A 142 19.56 5.61 10.74
N LEU A 143 20.35 4.55 10.57
CA LEU A 143 21.81 4.62 10.71
C LEU A 143 22.42 5.59 9.69
N LEU A 144 21.93 5.59 8.46
CA LEU A 144 22.37 6.51 7.43
C LEU A 144 22.11 7.98 7.80
N GLN A 145 20.94 8.30 8.37
CA GLN A 145 20.69 9.64 8.93
C GLN A 145 21.72 10.01 10.01
N CYS A 146 21.98 9.10 10.93
CA CYS A 146 22.96 9.33 12.00
C CYS A 146 24.40 9.44 11.49
N ALA A 147 24.72 8.80 10.36
CA ALA A 147 26.05 8.77 9.76
C ALA A 147 26.36 9.94 8.80
N GLY A 148 25.45 10.90 8.65
CA GLY A 148 25.71 12.11 7.85
C GLY A 148 24.61 12.54 6.89
N ARG A 149 23.53 11.76 6.74
CA ARG A 149 22.35 12.13 5.94
C ARG A 149 21.21 12.65 6.83
N ALA A 150 21.52 13.60 7.72
CA ALA A 150 20.52 14.26 8.56
C ALA A 150 19.44 15.02 7.75
N ASP A 151 19.72 15.34 6.48
CA ASP A 151 18.80 15.92 5.53
C ASP A 151 17.68 14.97 5.05
N LEU A 152 17.94 13.64 5.11
CA LEU A 152 17.03 12.62 4.62
C LEU A 152 15.78 12.53 5.49
N LYS A 153 14.59 12.73 4.92
CA LYS A 153 13.34 12.55 5.64
C LYS A 153 12.97 11.07 5.74
N LEU A 154 12.61 10.62 6.94
CA LEU A 154 12.22 9.24 7.23
C LEU A 154 10.80 9.21 7.79
N VAL A 155 9.87 8.65 7.03
CA VAL A 155 8.46 8.56 7.42
C VAL A 155 8.03 7.11 7.52
N VAL A 156 7.41 6.73 8.64
CA VAL A 156 6.82 5.40 8.81
C VAL A 156 5.30 5.54 8.82
N MET A 157 4.64 4.83 7.91
CA MET A 157 3.20 4.84 7.73
C MET A 157 2.58 3.52 8.19
N SER A 158 1.53 3.59 9.00
CA SER A 158 0.86 2.43 9.59
C SER A 158 -0.65 2.58 9.54
N ALA A 159 -1.37 1.46 9.40
CA ALA A 159 -2.83 1.43 9.53
C ALA A 159 -3.30 1.22 11.00
N THR A 160 -2.40 0.89 11.90
CA THR A 160 -2.70 0.62 13.31
C THR A 160 -2.17 1.72 14.23
N ILE A 161 -2.85 1.91 15.36
CA ILE A 161 -2.53 2.94 16.36
C ILE A 161 -1.32 2.53 17.24
N GLU A 162 -0.92 1.26 17.27
CA GLU A 162 0.20 0.76 18.09
C GLU A 162 1.57 1.18 17.53
N THR A 163 1.83 2.47 17.50
CA THR A 163 3.08 3.06 16.97
C THR A 163 4.12 3.36 18.03
N GLY A 164 3.79 3.21 19.29
CA GLY A 164 4.66 3.58 20.42
C GLY A 164 6.08 2.99 20.35
N PRO A 165 6.27 1.68 20.08
CA PRO A 165 7.61 1.11 19.94
C PRO A 165 8.41 1.70 18.76
N VAL A 166 7.75 1.97 17.64
CA VAL A 166 8.38 2.55 16.44
C VAL A 166 8.73 4.01 16.70
N ALA A 167 7.84 4.79 17.33
CA ALA A 167 8.09 6.17 17.67
C ALA A 167 9.28 6.32 18.65
N ARG A 168 9.37 5.45 19.67
CA ARG A 168 10.55 5.42 20.57
C ARG A 168 11.82 5.05 19.82
N TYR A 169 11.77 4.02 18.98
CA TYR A 169 12.93 3.62 18.18
C TYR A 169 13.41 4.74 17.26
N LEU A 170 12.50 5.50 16.65
CA LEU A 170 12.82 6.61 15.75
C LEU A 170 13.17 7.91 16.50
N GLY A 171 12.91 7.99 17.79
CA GLY A 171 13.24 9.13 18.61
C GLY A 171 14.74 9.43 18.65
N GLN A 172 15.08 10.61 19.17
CA GLN A 172 16.48 11.03 19.39
C GLN A 172 17.02 10.47 20.70
N ALA A 173 16.16 10.32 21.72
CA ALA A 173 16.44 9.70 23.01
C ALA A 173 15.21 8.90 23.47
N ASP A 174 15.37 8.09 24.53
CA ASP A 174 14.30 7.25 25.07
C ASP A 174 13.11 8.08 25.61
N ASP A 175 13.37 9.29 26.08
CA ASP A 175 12.40 10.25 26.59
C ASP A 175 11.91 11.27 25.53
N ASP A 176 12.45 11.22 24.32
CA ASP A 176 12.07 12.08 23.19
C ASP A 176 11.65 11.24 21.98
N PRO A 177 10.46 10.60 22.00
CA PRO A 177 9.98 9.78 20.91
C PRO A 177 9.69 10.63 19.66
N CYS A 178 9.84 10.02 18.50
CA CYS A 178 9.46 10.62 17.22
C CYS A 178 7.99 11.05 17.25
N ARG A 179 7.68 12.17 16.60
CA ARG A 179 6.30 12.65 16.43
C ARG A 179 5.44 11.61 15.75
N VAL A 180 4.22 11.45 16.29
CA VAL A 180 3.17 10.60 15.71
C VAL A 180 2.01 11.50 15.33
N LEU A 181 1.64 11.51 14.05
CA LEU A 181 0.43 12.16 13.56
C LEU A 181 -0.61 11.09 13.20
N ALA A 182 -1.85 11.34 13.58
CA ALA A 182 -2.96 10.43 13.33
C ALA A 182 -4.03 11.12 12.50
N SER A 183 -4.45 10.50 11.40
CA SER A 183 -5.63 10.93 10.66
C SER A 183 -6.80 10.04 11.01
N ASP A 184 -7.92 10.65 11.40
CA ASP A 184 -9.19 9.98 11.63
C ASP A 184 -9.84 9.66 10.29
N GLY A 185 -9.56 8.47 9.76
CA GLY A 185 -10.11 8.04 8.47
C GLY A 185 -11.64 7.90 8.52
N ARG A 186 -12.29 8.17 7.39
CA ARG A 186 -13.71 7.84 7.22
C ARG A 186 -13.85 6.32 7.10
N ALA A 187 -14.27 5.66 8.16
CA ALA A 187 -14.64 4.25 8.10
C ALA A 187 -15.98 4.11 7.34
N PHE A 188 -15.99 3.30 6.29
CA PHE A 188 -17.26 2.86 5.72
C PHE A 188 -17.92 1.86 6.67
N PRO A 189 -19.25 1.87 6.81
CA PRO A 189 -19.95 0.89 7.64
C PRO A 189 -19.68 -0.52 7.11
N VAL A 190 -19.25 -1.40 8.00
CA VAL A 190 -18.99 -2.81 7.71
C VAL A 190 -20.02 -3.66 8.43
N ASP A 191 -20.83 -4.43 7.69
CA ASP A 191 -21.75 -5.41 8.24
C ASP A 191 -21.08 -6.79 8.26
N ILE A 192 -20.71 -7.25 9.46
CA ILE A 192 -20.04 -8.55 9.65
C ILE A 192 -21.09 -9.64 9.83
N ARG A 193 -21.06 -10.64 8.96
CA ARG A 193 -21.99 -11.79 9.01
C ARG A 193 -21.20 -13.08 9.11
N TYR A 194 -21.60 -13.92 10.04
CA TYR A 194 -21.04 -15.25 10.23
C TYR A 194 -22.01 -16.32 9.73
N GLY A 195 -21.47 -17.44 9.24
CA GLY A 195 -22.29 -18.63 8.96
C GLY A 195 -22.95 -19.15 10.24
N GLN A 196 -24.24 -19.45 10.18
CA GLN A 196 -25.02 -19.86 11.35
C GLN A 196 -24.67 -21.26 11.87
N TYR A 197 -24.07 -22.12 11.05
CA TYR A 197 -23.74 -23.51 11.37
C TYR A 197 -22.35 -23.89 10.89
N LEU A 198 -21.71 -24.81 11.61
CA LEU A 198 -20.48 -25.47 11.14
C LEU A 198 -20.81 -26.25 9.86
N ASN A 199 -20.41 -25.71 8.73
CA ASN A 199 -20.53 -26.37 7.45
C ASN A 199 -19.32 -27.29 7.24
N ARG A 200 -19.56 -28.57 6.87
CA ARG A 200 -18.52 -29.58 6.59
C ARG A 200 -18.17 -29.67 5.10
N ASP A 201 -18.87 -28.90 4.26
CA ASP A 201 -18.55 -28.85 2.84
C ASP A 201 -17.13 -28.27 2.60
N PRO A 202 -16.49 -28.62 1.50
CA PRO A 202 -15.24 -28.00 1.11
C PRO A 202 -15.35 -26.47 1.08
N VAL A 203 -14.30 -25.77 1.52
CA VAL A 203 -14.26 -24.29 1.58
C VAL A 203 -14.65 -23.63 0.24
N THR A 204 -14.34 -24.27 -0.86
CA THR A 204 -14.69 -23.85 -2.23
C THR A 204 -16.20 -23.84 -2.47
N GLU A 205 -16.92 -24.84 -1.98
CA GLU A 205 -18.38 -24.92 -2.08
C GLU A 205 -19.07 -23.96 -1.12
N GLN A 206 -18.52 -23.78 0.08
CA GLN A 206 -19.00 -22.77 1.04
C GLN A 206 -18.89 -21.36 0.45
N ALA A 207 -17.74 -21.01 -0.13
CA ALA A 207 -17.52 -19.72 -0.79
C ALA A 207 -18.48 -19.51 -1.98
N ALA A 208 -18.66 -20.54 -2.82
CA ALA A 208 -19.60 -20.46 -3.93
C ALA A 208 -21.06 -20.27 -3.47
N GLY A 209 -21.44 -20.92 -2.34
CA GLY A 209 -22.76 -20.72 -1.72
C GLY A 209 -22.97 -19.31 -1.19
N ALA A 210 -21.94 -18.74 -0.54
CA ALA A 210 -21.98 -17.37 -0.07
C ALA A 210 -22.12 -16.36 -1.22
N VAL A 211 -21.38 -16.56 -2.33
CA VAL A 211 -21.52 -15.74 -3.54
C VAL A 211 -22.95 -15.78 -4.08
N GLU A 212 -23.52 -16.96 -4.22
CA GLU A 212 -24.90 -17.11 -4.71
C GLU A 212 -25.89 -16.36 -3.81
N GLN A 213 -25.73 -16.45 -2.48
CA GLN A 213 -26.58 -15.74 -1.53
C GLN A 213 -26.41 -14.20 -1.64
N ILE A 214 -25.17 -13.70 -1.77
CA ILE A 214 -24.90 -12.27 -1.96
C ILE A 214 -25.57 -11.75 -3.24
N LEU A 215 -25.46 -12.48 -4.32
CA LEU A 215 -26.04 -12.10 -5.61
C LEU A 215 -27.59 -12.12 -5.55
N ARG A 216 -28.20 -13.10 -4.89
CA ARG A 216 -29.65 -13.17 -4.70
C ARG A 216 -30.22 -12.05 -3.83
N ASN A 217 -29.43 -11.59 -2.87
CA ASN A 217 -29.81 -10.48 -1.98
C ASN A 217 -29.67 -9.09 -2.61
N ASN A 218 -29.34 -9.02 -3.91
CA ASN A 218 -29.25 -7.81 -4.70
C ASN A 218 -28.28 -6.75 -4.14
N SER A 219 -27.26 -7.19 -3.37
CA SER A 219 -26.18 -6.30 -2.90
C SER A 219 -25.38 -5.82 -4.11
N ARG A 220 -24.95 -4.55 -4.09
CA ARG A 220 -24.17 -3.93 -5.17
C ARG A 220 -22.66 -4.07 -4.90
N GLY A 221 -21.86 -3.85 -5.95
CA GLY A 221 -20.39 -3.83 -5.89
C GLY A 221 -19.76 -5.20 -6.17
N ASP A 222 -18.47 -5.22 -6.36
CA ASP A 222 -17.68 -6.42 -6.63
C ASP A 222 -17.57 -7.31 -5.38
N ILE A 223 -17.18 -8.57 -5.57
CA ILE A 223 -17.01 -9.56 -4.49
C ILE A 223 -15.54 -9.95 -4.45
N LEU A 224 -14.93 -9.88 -3.26
CA LEU A 224 -13.57 -10.35 -3.00
C LEU A 224 -13.61 -11.56 -2.08
N ILE A 225 -12.98 -12.67 -2.49
CA ILE A 225 -12.97 -13.93 -1.77
C ILE A 225 -11.52 -14.29 -1.43
N PHE A 226 -11.21 -14.36 -0.13
CA PHE A 226 -9.89 -14.79 0.32
C PHE A 226 -9.82 -16.31 0.43
N MET A 227 -8.89 -16.91 -0.32
CA MET A 227 -8.67 -18.35 -0.35
C MET A 227 -7.22 -18.69 0.05
N PRO A 228 -6.96 -19.88 0.64
CA PRO A 228 -5.63 -20.26 1.12
C PRO A 228 -4.55 -20.33 0.04
N GLY A 229 -4.92 -20.65 -1.21
CA GLY A 229 -3.95 -20.78 -2.30
C GLY A 229 -4.61 -20.97 -3.67
N MET A 230 -3.76 -21.13 -4.70
CA MET A 230 -4.21 -21.25 -6.10
C MET A 230 -5.16 -22.43 -6.36
N GLY A 231 -4.97 -23.54 -5.66
CA GLY A 231 -5.84 -24.70 -5.77
C GLY A 231 -7.28 -24.37 -5.37
N GLU A 232 -7.45 -23.72 -4.24
CA GLU A 232 -8.75 -23.31 -3.70
C GLU A 232 -9.33 -22.16 -4.51
N ILE A 233 -8.52 -21.24 -5.05
CA ILE A 233 -8.97 -20.20 -5.99
C ILE A 233 -9.64 -20.85 -7.21
N HIS A 234 -8.93 -21.76 -7.91
CA HIS A 234 -9.48 -22.44 -9.08
C HIS A 234 -10.66 -23.35 -8.75
N GLY A 235 -10.61 -24.04 -7.59
CA GLY A 235 -11.72 -24.84 -7.11
C GLY A 235 -12.98 -24.00 -6.86
N THR A 236 -12.83 -22.81 -6.25
CA THR A 236 -13.93 -21.87 -6.00
C THR A 236 -14.51 -21.32 -7.29
N MET A 237 -13.65 -20.90 -8.23
CA MET A 237 -14.10 -20.46 -9.55
C MET A 237 -14.91 -21.55 -10.27
N SER A 238 -14.43 -22.80 -10.21
CA SER A 238 -15.14 -23.95 -10.78
C SER A 238 -16.48 -24.21 -10.07
N ALA A 239 -16.52 -24.10 -8.74
CA ALA A 239 -17.75 -24.27 -7.97
C ALA A 239 -18.79 -23.19 -8.29
N ILE A 240 -18.36 -21.92 -8.42
CA ILE A 240 -19.22 -20.80 -8.82
C ILE A 240 -19.76 -21.00 -10.25
N SER A 241 -18.90 -21.40 -11.20
CA SER A 241 -19.27 -21.61 -12.61
C SER A 241 -20.32 -22.70 -12.81
N ARG A 242 -20.41 -23.69 -11.90
CA ARG A 242 -21.44 -24.74 -11.94
C ARG A 242 -22.80 -24.29 -11.41
N ARG A 243 -22.86 -23.11 -10.76
CA ARG A 243 -24.11 -22.60 -10.17
C ARG A 243 -24.90 -21.76 -11.15
N ARG A 244 -26.22 -21.79 -11.03
CA ARG A 244 -27.11 -20.89 -11.77
C ARG A 244 -27.21 -19.57 -11.02
N LEU A 245 -26.36 -18.61 -11.43
CA LEU A 245 -26.34 -17.28 -10.83
C LEU A 245 -27.48 -16.40 -11.38
N PRO A 246 -27.99 -15.43 -10.58
CA PRO A 246 -29.06 -14.51 -11.01
C PRO A 246 -28.61 -13.49 -12.04
N GLU A 247 -27.31 -13.22 -12.15
CA GLU A 247 -26.71 -12.28 -13.11
C GLU A 247 -25.39 -12.81 -13.66
N PRO A 248 -24.94 -12.34 -14.84
CA PRO A 248 -23.63 -12.67 -15.37
C PRO A 248 -22.53 -11.98 -14.55
N VAL A 249 -21.50 -12.76 -14.20
CA VAL A 249 -20.35 -12.28 -13.42
C VAL A 249 -19.05 -12.53 -14.19
N GLU A 250 -18.00 -11.80 -13.84
CA GLU A 250 -16.64 -12.04 -14.29
C GLU A 250 -15.82 -12.62 -13.14
N LEU A 251 -15.32 -13.86 -13.31
CA LEU A 251 -14.45 -14.51 -12.32
C LEU A 251 -13.01 -14.22 -12.66
N ILE A 252 -12.28 -13.63 -11.71
CA ILE A 252 -10.89 -13.21 -11.89
C ILE A 252 -10.03 -13.82 -10.78
N PRO A 253 -9.08 -14.73 -11.09
CA PRO A 253 -8.13 -15.17 -10.10
C PRO A 253 -7.12 -14.05 -9.77
N LEU A 254 -6.77 -13.89 -8.50
CA LEU A 254 -5.72 -12.97 -8.07
C LEU A 254 -4.76 -13.70 -7.14
N HIS A 255 -3.51 -13.84 -7.57
CA HIS A 255 -2.44 -14.47 -6.80
C HIS A 255 -1.08 -13.88 -7.18
N GLY A 256 -0.13 -13.88 -6.24
CA GLY A 256 1.20 -13.30 -6.45
C GLY A 256 2.05 -13.95 -7.55
N ASP A 257 1.77 -15.21 -7.87
CA ASP A 257 2.50 -15.97 -8.91
C ASP A 257 1.92 -15.80 -10.33
N LEU A 258 0.76 -15.14 -10.46
CA LEU A 258 0.19 -14.86 -11.77
C LEU A 258 1.01 -13.81 -12.52
N PRO A 259 1.02 -13.86 -13.86
CA PRO A 259 1.59 -12.79 -14.68
C PRO A 259 1.00 -11.42 -14.31
N PRO A 260 1.78 -10.33 -14.40
CA PRO A 260 1.31 -8.99 -14.09
C PRO A 260 0.03 -8.57 -14.80
N ALA A 261 -0.10 -8.92 -16.09
CA ALA A 261 -1.28 -8.60 -16.89
C ALA A 261 -2.56 -9.26 -16.34
N ASP A 262 -2.46 -10.49 -15.82
CA ASP A 262 -3.59 -11.19 -15.21
C ASP A 262 -3.96 -10.57 -13.86
N GLN A 263 -2.97 -10.16 -13.07
CA GLN A 263 -3.22 -9.44 -11.82
C GLN A 263 -3.90 -8.09 -12.06
N ASP A 264 -3.49 -7.37 -13.11
CA ASP A 264 -4.05 -6.06 -13.48
C ASP A 264 -5.54 -6.12 -13.84
N ARG A 265 -6.03 -7.26 -14.34
CA ARG A 265 -7.46 -7.47 -14.62
C ARG A 265 -8.35 -7.30 -13.39
N ALA A 266 -7.87 -7.65 -12.20
CA ALA A 266 -8.61 -7.46 -10.96
C ALA A 266 -8.90 -5.98 -10.66
N PHE A 267 -8.03 -5.07 -11.13
CA PHE A 267 -8.13 -3.62 -10.90
C PHE A 267 -8.77 -2.88 -12.09
N ALA A 268 -8.83 -3.49 -13.27
CA ALA A 268 -9.42 -2.88 -14.45
C ALA A 268 -10.95 -2.72 -14.29
N GLY A 269 -11.53 -1.74 -14.98
CA GLY A 269 -12.99 -1.62 -15.07
C GLY A 269 -13.60 -2.83 -15.78
N SER A 270 -14.83 -3.17 -15.43
CA SER A 270 -15.62 -4.24 -16.10
C SER A 270 -17.08 -3.82 -16.20
N ASP A 271 -17.73 -4.20 -17.29
CA ASP A 271 -19.18 -4.05 -17.48
C ASP A 271 -19.99 -5.09 -16.69
N ARG A 272 -19.31 -6.10 -16.16
CA ARG A 272 -19.88 -7.16 -15.33
C ARG A 272 -19.39 -7.04 -13.91
N ARG A 273 -20.19 -7.51 -12.99
CA ARG A 273 -19.79 -7.64 -11.60
C ARG A 273 -18.62 -8.60 -11.48
N LYS A 274 -17.52 -8.15 -10.87
CA LYS A 274 -16.35 -8.98 -10.68
C LYS A 274 -16.46 -9.79 -9.39
N ILE A 275 -15.95 -11.02 -9.46
CA ILE A 275 -15.66 -11.88 -8.31
C ILE A 275 -14.18 -12.23 -8.38
N VAL A 276 -13.40 -11.68 -7.46
CA VAL A 276 -11.95 -11.81 -7.41
C VAL A 276 -11.55 -12.79 -6.32
#